data_0690d4c40e41044048c5413f7aa47f57
#
_entry.id   0690d4c40e41044048c5413f7aa47f57
#
_cell.length_a   1.000
_cell.length_b   1.000
_cell.length_c   1.000
_cell.angle_alpha   90.00
_cell.angle_beta   90.00
_cell.angle_gamma   90.00
#
_symmetry.space_group_name_H-M   'P 1'
#
loop_
_entity.id
_entity.type
_entity.pdbx_description
1 polymer ?
#
loop_
_entity_poly.entity_id
_entity_poly.type
_entity_poly.pdbx_seq_one_letter_code
_entity_poly.pdbx_strand_id
1 'polypeptide(L)'
;MTRHVLLVLSNAANGRDDAFNDWYTNVHLPDVLAVHGFVAAQRFRLADAQLQPDRPAPHRYLAVYEIEADDSSAPLQALLSGVMSGAIPLSDTSTSPP
;
A
#
# COMPACT_ATOMS: atom_id res chain seq x y z
N MET A 1 20.02 12.74 1.55
CA MET A 1 18.98 11.87 2.12
C MET A 1 18.99 10.54 1.44
N THR A 2 18.76 9.49 2.21
CA THR A 2 18.68 8.13 1.66
C THR A 2 17.25 7.84 1.19
N ARG A 3 17.15 7.10 0.09
CA ARG A 3 15.86 6.60 -0.37
C ARG A 3 15.61 5.20 0.14
N HIS A 4 14.41 4.99 0.64
CA HIS A 4 13.93 3.71 1.11
C HIS A 4 12.64 3.35 0.40
N VAL A 5 12.26 2.08 0.43
CA VAL A 5 10.96 1.66 -0.07
C VAL A 5 10.17 0.94 1.03
N LEU A 6 8.87 1.16 1.03
CA LEU A 6 7.91 0.38 1.79
C LEU A 6 7.08 -0.42 0.78
N LEU A 7 7.06 -1.73 0.95
CA LEU A 7 6.28 -2.63 0.12
C LEU A 7 5.04 -3.07 0.88
N VAL A 8 3.87 -2.90 0.28
CA VAL A 8 2.60 -3.33 0.89
C VAL A 8 1.93 -4.32 -0.04
N LEU A 9 1.89 -5.57 0.39
CA LEU A 9 1.18 -6.64 -0.30
C LEU A 9 -0.24 -6.73 0.25
N SER A 10 -1.22 -6.82 -0.65
CA SER A 10 -2.62 -6.79 -0.23
C SER A 10 -3.53 -7.57 -1.15
N ASN A 11 -4.75 -7.82 -0.68
CA ASN A 11 -5.83 -8.44 -1.44
C ASN A 11 -7.11 -7.63 -1.24
N ALA A 12 -7.95 -7.60 -2.29
CA ALA A 12 -9.30 -7.09 -2.16
C ALA A 12 -10.19 -8.12 -1.45
N ALA A 13 -11.18 -7.66 -0.72
CA ALA A 13 -12.25 -8.53 -0.23
C ALA A 13 -12.94 -9.21 -1.42
N ASN A 14 -13.44 -10.42 -1.21
CA ASN A 14 -14.00 -11.23 -2.29
C ASN A 14 -15.09 -10.48 -3.05
N GLY A 15 -14.90 -10.34 -4.38
CA GLY A 15 -15.82 -9.60 -5.24
C GLY A 15 -15.74 -8.09 -5.14
N ARG A 16 -14.77 -7.54 -4.39
CA ARG A 16 -14.66 -6.10 -4.16
C ARG A 16 -13.44 -5.47 -4.83
N ASP A 17 -12.87 -6.11 -5.87
CA ASP A 17 -11.64 -5.64 -6.51
C ASP A 17 -11.78 -4.23 -7.07
N ASP A 18 -12.87 -3.92 -7.77
CA ASP A 18 -13.05 -2.58 -8.34
C ASP A 18 -13.13 -1.51 -7.26
N ALA A 19 -13.90 -1.75 -6.20
CA ALA A 19 -14.02 -0.83 -5.09
C ALA A 19 -12.70 -0.67 -4.34
N PHE A 20 -11.97 -1.77 -4.14
CA PHE A 20 -10.66 -1.76 -3.49
C PHE A 20 -9.65 -0.93 -4.29
N ASN A 21 -9.58 -1.15 -5.60
CA ASN A 21 -8.65 -0.45 -6.48
C ASN A 21 -8.98 1.05 -6.56
N ASP A 22 -10.26 1.38 -6.66
CA ASP A 22 -10.70 2.77 -6.68
C ASP A 22 -10.34 3.49 -5.39
N TRP A 23 -10.64 2.88 -4.24
CA TRP A 23 -10.30 3.45 -2.93
C TRP A 23 -8.79 3.60 -2.78
N TYR A 24 -8.02 2.56 -3.11
CA TYR A 24 -6.58 2.56 -2.90
C TYR A 24 -5.91 3.66 -3.73
N THR A 25 -6.28 3.76 -5.00
CA THR A 25 -5.66 4.73 -5.91
C THR A 25 -6.09 6.15 -5.62
N ASN A 26 -7.39 6.37 -5.34
CA ASN A 26 -7.94 7.73 -5.29
C ASN A 26 -8.02 8.31 -3.88
N VAL A 27 -7.97 7.47 -2.85
CA VAL A 27 -8.07 7.93 -1.44
C VAL A 27 -6.81 7.58 -0.68
N HIS A 28 -6.42 6.31 -0.64
CA HIS A 28 -5.34 5.85 0.24
C HIS A 28 -3.97 6.36 -0.20
N LEU A 29 -3.64 6.26 -1.51
CA LEU A 29 -2.34 6.76 -1.99
C LEU A 29 -2.16 8.25 -1.70
N PRO A 30 -3.13 9.13 -2.01
CA PRO A 30 -2.99 10.55 -1.65
C PRO A 30 -2.81 10.77 -0.15
N ASP A 31 -3.53 10.01 0.68
CA ASP A 31 -3.41 10.13 2.14
C ASP A 31 -2.00 9.78 2.62
N VAL A 32 -1.43 8.69 2.09
CA VAL A 32 -0.07 8.27 2.46
C VAL A 32 0.95 9.28 1.95
N LEU A 33 0.78 9.78 0.72
CA LEU A 33 1.70 10.76 0.14
C LEU A 33 1.66 12.12 0.86
N ALA A 34 0.63 12.39 1.65
CA ALA A 34 0.57 13.58 2.49
C ALA A 34 1.44 13.45 3.75
N VAL A 35 1.88 12.24 4.09
CA VAL A 35 2.76 12.01 5.23
C VAL A 35 4.19 12.44 4.87
N HIS A 36 4.80 13.27 5.71
CA HIS A 36 6.14 13.78 5.45
C HIS A 36 7.15 12.63 5.28
N GLY A 37 7.94 12.71 4.23
CA GLY A 37 8.92 11.69 3.88
C GLY A 37 8.48 10.73 2.78
N PHE A 38 7.17 10.57 2.56
CA PHE A 38 6.66 9.78 1.44
C PHE A 38 6.61 10.65 0.19
N VAL A 39 7.42 10.32 -0.81
CA VAL A 39 7.63 11.20 -1.98
C VAL A 39 7.06 10.64 -3.27
N ALA A 40 6.80 9.33 -3.34
CA ALA A 40 6.23 8.71 -4.52
C ALA A 40 5.54 7.40 -4.14
N ALA A 41 4.59 6.99 -4.95
CA ALA A 41 3.90 5.72 -4.79
C ALA A 41 3.48 5.18 -6.14
N GLN A 42 3.50 3.85 -6.27
CA GLN A 42 3.05 3.17 -7.47
C GLN A 42 2.40 1.85 -7.08
N ARG A 43 1.33 1.50 -7.78
CA ARG A 43 0.61 0.25 -7.56
C ARG A 43 0.83 -0.71 -8.72
N PHE A 44 0.81 -2.00 -8.38
CA PHE A 44 0.96 -3.09 -9.34
C PHE A 44 -0.07 -4.17 -9.05
N ARG A 45 -0.50 -4.85 -10.10
CA ARG A 45 -1.31 -6.06 -10.02
C ARG A 45 -0.44 -7.26 -10.37
N LEU A 46 -0.64 -8.37 -9.67
CA LEU A 46 0.04 -9.62 -10.00
C LEU A 46 -0.26 -10.00 -11.44
N ALA A 47 0.78 -10.35 -12.20
CA ALA A 47 0.60 -10.80 -13.58
C ALA A 47 -0.15 -12.14 -13.62
N ASP A 48 -1.02 -12.30 -14.61
CA ASP A 48 -1.74 -13.57 -14.79
C ASP A 48 -0.79 -14.71 -15.14
N ALA A 49 0.24 -14.42 -15.95
CA ALA A 49 1.27 -15.39 -16.28
C ALA A 49 2.36 -15.38 -15.21
N GLN A 50 2.71 -16.54 -14.70
CA GLN A 50 3.70 -16.72 -13.65
C GLN A 50 4.81 -17.67 -14.13
N LEU A 51 6.04 -17.46 -13.63
CA LEU A 51 7.17 -18.34 -13.93
C LEU A 51 6.96 -19.74 -13.33
N GLN A 52 6.27 -19.82 -12.19
CA GLN A 52 5.94 -21.07 -11.53
C GLN A 52 4.43 -21.12 -11.31
N PRO A 53 3.65 -21.46 -12.35
CA PRO A 53 2.18 -21.36 -12.28
C PRO A 53 1.53 -22.31 -11.28
N ASP A 54 2.23 -23.36 -10.87
CA ASP A 54 1.77 -24.31 -9.85
C ASP A 54 2.00 -23.80 -8.42
N ARG A 55 2.70 -22.69 -8.24
CA ARG A 55 2.90 -22.05 -6.94
C ARG A 55 1.86 -20.95 -6.73
N PRO A 56 1.00 -21.09 -5.71
CA PRO A 56 0.05 -20.03 -5.42
C PRO A 56 0.76 -18.77 -4.92
N ALA A 57 0.35 -17.63 -5.44
CA ALA A 57 0.78 -16.33 -4.93
C ALA A 57 -0.26 -15.84 -3.91
N PRO A 58 0.15 -15.56 -2.66
CA PRO A 58 -0.82 -15.21 -1.60
C PRO A 58 -1.44 -13.83 -1.77
N HIS A 59 -0.82 -12.93 -2.55
CA HIS A 59 -1.32 -11.56 -2.72
C HIS A 59 -1.42 -11.19 -4.18
N ARG A 60 -2.47 -10.43 -4.53
CA ARG A 60 -2.74 -10.01 -5.90
C ARG A 60 -2.27 -8.60 -6.20
N TYR A 61 -2.07 -7.77 -5.19
CA TYR A 61 -1.74 -6.36 -5.35
C TYR A 61 -0.52 -5.99 -4.53
N LEU A 62 0.26 -5.07 -5.10
CA LEU A 62 1.46 -4.53 -4.48
C LEU A 62 1.41 -3.01 -4.60
N ALA A 63 1.68 -2.31 -3.51
CA ALA A 63 1.98 -0.90 -3.52
C ALA A 63 3.45 -0.71 -3.14
N VAL A 64 4.16 0.11 -3.90
CA VAL A 64 5.54 0.48 -3.62
C VAL A 64 5.55 1.96 -3.27
N TYR A 65 5.97 2.27 -2.06
CA TYR A 65 6.11 3.66 -1.61
C TYR A 65 7.58 3.99 -1.51
N GLU A 66 7.98 5.13 -2.07
CA GLU A 66 9.33 5.65 -1.91
C GLU A 66 9.35 6.64 -0.76
N ILE A 67 10.33 6.48 0.10
CA ILE A 67 10.53 7.31 1.28
C ILE A 67 11.88 7.98 1.15
N GLU A 68 11.91 9.29 1.35
CA GLU A 68 13.14 10.07 1.34
C GLU A 68 13.37 10.65 2.74
N ALA A 69 14.31 10.06 3.47
CA ALA A 69 14.60 10.43 4.86
C ALA A 69 15.96 9.87 5.27
N ASP A 70 16.59 10.51 6.24
CA ASP A 70 17.81 9.97 6.82
C ASP A 70 17.51 8.73 7.67
N ASP A 71 16.38 8.76 8.39
CA ASP A 71 15.87 7.65 9.18
C ASP A 71 14.43 7.33 8.73
N SER A 72 14.25 6.15 8.13
CA SER A 72 12.95 5.74 7.60
C SER A 72 11.93 5.44 8.71
N SER A 73 12.36 5.27 9.96
CA SER A 73 11.44 5.00 11.07
C SER A 73 10.51 6.17 11.34
N ALA A 74 10.95 7.40 11.15
CA ALA A 74 10.13 8.58 11.42
C ALA A 74 8.91 8.67 10.47
N PRO A 75 9.06 8.58 9.14
CA PRO A 75 7.90 8.56 8.25
C PRO A 75 6.99 7.35 8.49
N LEU A 76 7.56 6.17 8.77
CA LEU A 76 6.76 4.97 9.03
C LEU A 76 5.93 5.10 10.30
N GLN A 77 6.50 5.68 11.37
CA GLN A 77 5.74 5.93 12.60
C GLN A 77 4.65 6.98 12.40
N ALA A 78 4.92 8.01 11.60
CA ALA A 78 3.91 9.01 11.27
C ALA A 78 2.74 8.39 10.49
N LEU A 79 3.04 7.50 9.55
CA LEU A 79 2.01 6.76 8.81
C LEU A 79 1.18 5.89 9.76
N LEU A 80 1.84 5.12 10.61
CA LEU A 80 1.17 4.25 11.56
C LEU A 80 0.27 5.06 12.51
N SER A 81 0.77 6.18 13.02
CA SER A 81 -0.03 7.07 13.88
C SER A 81 -1.25 7.61 13.16
N GLY A 82 -1.10 7.98 11.88
CA GLY A 82 -2.22 8.43 11.06
C GLY A 82 -3.30 7.36 10.89
N VAL A 83 -2.88 6.12 10.65
CA VAL A 83 -3.81 4.98 10.54
C VAL A 83 -4.50 4.72 11.87
N MET A 84 -3.75 4.66 12.95
CA MET A 84 -4.29 4.32 14.27
C MET A 84 -5.21 5.40 14.84
N SER A 85 -4.96 6.67 14.50
CA SER A 85 -5.81 7.78 14.93
C SER A 85 -7.05 7.97 14.08
N GLY A 86 -7.15 7.29 12.93
CA GLY A 86 -8.23 7.47 11.97
C GLY A 86 -8.04 8.65 11.02
N ALA A 87 -6.92 9.37 11.11
CA ALA A 87 -6.62 10.45 10.16
C ALA A 87 -6.38 9.91 8.76
N ILE A 88 -5.88 8.68 8.65
CA ILE A 88 -5.75 7.95 7.39
C ILE A 88 -6.71 6.76 7.46
N PRO A 89 -7.94 6.90 6.95
CA PRO A 89 -8.95 5.85 7.09
C PRO A 89 -8.61 4.63 6.23
N LEU A 90 -8.93 3.46 6.76
CA LEU A 90 -8.83 2.20 6.04
C LEU A 90 -10.20 1.80 5.51
N SER A 91 -10.20 0.95 4.47
CA SER A 91 -11.42 0.50 3.81
C SER A 91 -11.71 -0.95 4.16
N ASP A 92 -13.00 -1.31 4.22
CA ASP A 92 -13.47 -2.69 4.36
C ASP A 92 -13.38 -3.47 3.05
N THR A 93 -12.92 -2.86 1.96
CA THR A 93 -12.71 -3.54 0.68
C THR A 93 -11.45 -4.39 0.65
N SER A 94 -10.58 -4.27 1.65
CA SER A 94 -9.39 -5.10 1.82
C SER A 94 -9.67 -6.30 2.71
N THR A 95 -9.04 -7.45 2.42
CA THR A 95 -9.20 -8.67 3.23
C THR A 95 -8.28 -8.71 4.45
N SER A 96 -7.23 -7.90 4.43
CA SER A 96 -6.24 -7.90 5.51
C SER A 96 -5.89 -6.47 5.84
N PRO A 97 -5.27 -6.23 7.01
CA PRO A 97 -4.69 -4.92 7.27
C PRO A 97 -3.75 -4.58 6.12
N PRO A 98 -3.92 -3.42 5.55
CA PRO A 98 -3.07 -2.97 4.47
C PRO A 98 -1.63 -2.76 4.91
#